data_52ceed18b8798879eecd4c97e319921d
#
_entry.id   52ceed18b8798879eecd4c97e319921d
#
_cell.length_a   1.000
_cell.length_b   1.000
_cell.length_c   1.000
_cell.angle_alpha   90.00
_cell.angle_beta   90.00
_cell.angle_gamma   90.00
#
_symmetry.space_group_name_H-M   'P 1'
#
loop_
_entity.id
_entity.type
_entity.pdbx_description
1 polymer ?
#
loop_
_entity_poly.entity_id
_entity_poly.type
_entity_poly.pdbx_seq_one_letter_code
_entity_poly.pdbx_strand_id
1 'polypeptide(L)'
;MTLDLDPSSYLENMKLAVVDAIEDIKGFDISVMDVRKLTSMTNYMIVASANSSRQAKAVADNVREKLKEKGYAIRGTEGEKEGEWVLVDLDDIVVHIMVPTTRAYYNLEQLWGATEGRRSAIQSENGEAESRRGHIKPE
;
A
#
# COMPACT_ATOMS: atom_id res chain seq x y z
N MET A 1 -7.12 3.26 30.40
CA MET A 1 -6.38 3.06 29.32
C MET A 1 -5.76 4.31 28.84
N THR A 2 -4.69 4.23 28.35
CA THR A 2 -3.97 5.37 27.95
C THR A 2 -4.16 5.63 26.52
N LEU A 3 -4.48 6.83 26.19
CA LEU A 3 -4.51 7.20 24.85
C LEU A 3 -3.13 7.42 24.38
N ASP A 4 -2.85 6.90 23.22
CA ASP A 4 -1.56 7.05 22.67
C ASP A 4 -1.53 8.35 21.90
N LEU A 5 -0.88 9.34 22.44
CA LEU A 5 -0.79 10.64 21.84
C LEU A 5 0.50 10.85 21.10
N ASP A 6 1.37 9.84 21.07
CA ASP A 6 2.63 9.94 20.36
C ASP A 6 2.36 9.82 18.86
N PRO A 7 2.71 10.80 18.03
CA PRO A 7 2.49 10.72 16.61
C PRO A 7 3.13 9.51 15.95
N SER A 8 4.27 9.07 16.46
CA SER A 8 4.92 7.88 15.92
C SER A 8 4.08 6.65 16.12
N SER A 9 3.52 6.47 17.33
CA SER A 9 2.68 5.32 17.61
C SER A 9 1.38 5.38 16.84
N TYR A 10 0.85 6.56 16.67
CA TYR A 10 -0.38 6.74 15.90
C TYR A 10 -0.17 6.23 14.47
N LEU A 11 0.93 6.64 13.84
CA LEU A 11 1.22 6.23 12.48
C LEU A 11 1.53 4.74 12.40
N GLU A 12 2.23 4.20 13.40
CA GLU A 12 2.52 2.78 13.41
C GLU A 12 1.25 1.94 13.50
N ASN A 13 0.35 2.35 14.37
CA ASN A 13 -0.92 1.64 14.52
C ASN A 13 -1.74 1.73 13.26
N MET A 14 -1.71 2.88 12.61
CA MET A 14 -2.44 3.07 11.37
C MET A 14 -1.89 2.17 10.27
N LYS A 15 -0.56 2.10 10.14
CA LYS A 15 0.07 1.23 9.15
C LYS A 15 -0.30 -0.23 9.38
N LEU A 16 -0.26 -0.67 10.63
CA LEU A 16 -0.62 -2.05 10.94
C LEU A 16 -2.07 -2.33 10.60
N ALA A 17 -2.95 -1.39 10.88
CA ALA A 17 -4.36 -1.57 10.57
C ALA A 17 -4.57 -1.71 9.06
N VAL A 18 -3.85 -0.93 8.27
CA VAL A 18 -3.95 -1.00 6.81
C VAL A 18 -3.45 -2.36 6.33
N VAL A 19 -2.29 -2.77 6.80
CA VAL A 19 -1.71 -4.05 6.36
C VAL A 19 -2.63 -5.20 6.73
N ASP A 20 -3.16 -5.19 7.95
CA ASP A 20 -4.07 -6.25 8.39
C ASP A 20 -5.33 -6.29 7.53
N ALA A 21 -5.87 -5.13 7.19
CA ALA A 21 -7.07 -5.06 6.38
C ALA A 21 -6.83 -5.58 4.97
N ILE A 22 -5.63 -5.34 4.43
CA ILE A 22 -5.27 -5.84 3.11
C ILE A 22 -5.15 -7.37 3.16
N GLU A 23 -4.47 -7.86 4.17
CA GLU A 23 -4.24 -9.31 4.30
C GLU A 23 -5.53 -10.08 4.55
N ASP A 24 -6.48 -9.45 5.25
CA ASP A 24 -7.77 -10.08 5.53
C ASP A 24 -8.50 -10.50 4.26
N ILE A 25 -8.35 -9.75 3.20
CA ILE A 25 -9.05 -10.01 1.93
C ILE A 25 -8.04 -10.57 0.92
N LYS A 26 -6.97 -11.15 1.42
CA LYS A 26 -5.98 -11.84 0.58
C LYS A 26 -5.19 -10.94 -0.37
N GLY A 27 -5.11 -9.67 -0.07
CA GLY A 27 -4.14 -8.82 -0.77
C GLY A 27 -2.74 -9.29 -0.42
N PHE A 28 -1.80 -9.09 -1.31
CA PHE A 28 -0.48 -9.67 -1.13
C PHE A 28 0.61 -8.75 -1.65
N ASP A 29 1.84 -9.16 -1.42
CA ASP A 29 3.04 -8.45 -1.88
C ASP A 29 3.00 -6.99 -1.42
N ILE A 30 2.85 -6.80 -0.12
CA ILE A 30 2.62 -5.49 0.46
C ILE A 30 3.93 -4.76 0.71
N SER A 31 4.06 -3.57 0.15
CA SER A 31 5.21 -2.71 0.36
C SER A 31 4.79 -1.49 1.15
N VAL A 32 5.53 -1.19 2.21
CA VAL A 32 5.30 0.03 3.00
C VAL A 32 6.48 0.96 2.76
N MET A 33 6.21 2.13 2.23
CA MET A 33 7.26 3.08 1.89
C MET A 33 7.15 4.33 2.72
N ASP A 34 8.24 4.72 3.34
CA ASP A 34 8.31 5.96 4.09
C ASP A 34 8.66 7.06 3.11
N VAL A 35 7.72 7.93 2.81
CA VAL A 35 7.94 8.99 1.84
C VAL A 35 8.04 10.37 2.48
N ARG A 36 8.24 10.41 3.79
CA ARG A 36 8.26 11.69 4.51
C ARG A 36 9.35 12.63 4.04
N LYS A 37 10.45 12.09 3.55
CA LYS A 37 11.54 12.91 3.06
C LYS A 37 11.39 13.29 1.59
N LEU A 38 10.41 12.71 0.92
CA LEU A 38 10.21 12.92 -0.51
C LEU A 38 9.03 13.81 -0.83
N THR A 39 8.08 13.88 0.07
CA THR A 39 6.89 14.71 -0.15
C THR A 39 6.32 15.13 1.19
N SER A 40 5.64 16.26 1.19
CA SER A 40 4.93 16.71 2.39
C SER A 40 3.45 16.34 2.33
N MET A 41 3.02 15.68 1.26
CA MET A 41 1.60 15.40 1.08
C MET A 41 1.11 14.24 1.90
N THR A 42 1.98 13.29 2.18
CA THR A 42 1.60 12.13 2.98
C THR A 42 2.86 11.61 3.68
N ASN A 43 2.68 10.78 4.68
CA ASN A 43 3.80 10.23 5.42
C ASN A 43 4.26 8.88 4.89
N TYR A 44 3.31 8.04 4.50
CA TYR A 44 3.63 6.70 4.03
C TYR A 44 2.80 6.35 2.81
N MET A 45 3.37 5.54 1.96
CA MET A 45 2.66 4.99 0.82
C MET A 45 2.69 3.48 0.96
N ILE A 46 1.55 2.84 0.85
CA ILE A 46 1.47 1.38 0.94
C ILE A 46 0.95 0.88 -0.39
N VAL A 47 1.67 -0.07 -0.98
CA VAL A 47 1.28 -0.65 -2.26
C VAL A 47 1.07 -2.14 -2.05
N ALA A 48 -0.04 -2.65 -2.54
CA ALA A 48 -0.34 -4.06 -2.43
C ALA A 48 -0.91 -4.57 -3.75
N SER A 49 -0.86 -5.86 -3.94
CA SER A 49 -1.38 -6.50 -5.13
C SER A 49 -2.68 -7.25 -4.82
N ALA A 50 -3.52 -7.34 -5.81
CA ALA A 50 -4.71 -8.17 -5.76
C ALA A 50 -4.76 -8.98 -7.05
N ASN A 51 -5.38 -10.15 -7.00
CA ASN A 51 -5.39 -11.06 -8.15
C ASN A 51 -6.31 -10.60 -9.28
N SER A 52 -7.25 -9.75 -8.97
CA SER A 52 -8.22 -9.31 -9.99
C SER A 52 -8.71 -7.92 -9.61
N SER A 53 -9.34 -7.25 -10.56
CA SER A 53 -9.90 -5.94 -10.27
C SER A 53 -11.03 -6.05 -9.24
N ARG A 54 -11.75 -7.15 -9.25
CA ARG A 54 -12.79 -7.38 -8.26
C ARG A 54 -12.19 -7.49 -6.87
N GLN A 55 -11.10 -8.24 -6.73
CA GLN A 55 -10.44 -8.37 -5.45
C GLN A 55 -9.82 -7.04 -5.02
N ALA A 56 -9.27 -6.28 -5.95
CA ALA A 56 -8.69 -4.99 -5.60
C ALA A 56 -9.74 -4.07 -4.99
N LYS A 57 -10.95 -4.07 -5.54
CA LYS A 57 -12.03 -3.30 -4.98
C LYS A 57 -12.41 -3.79 -3.60
N ALA A 58 -12.46 -5.10 -3.41
CA ALA A 58 -12.81 -5.69 -2.12
C ALA A 58 -11.76 -5.35 -1.07
N VAL A 59 -10.48 -5.38 -1.44
CA VAL A 59 -9.41 -5.02 -0.53
C VAL A 59 -9.54 -3.56 -0.12
N ALA A 60 -9.78 -2.68 -1.10
CA ALA A 60 -9.92 -1.25 -0.82
C ALA A 60 -11.11 -0.99 0.11
N ASP A 61 -12.22 -1.68 -0.13
CA ASP A 61 -13.39 -1.55 0.73
C ASP A 61 -13.07 -1.97 2.15
N ASN A 62 -12.34 -3.06 2.30
CA ASN A 62 -11.99 -3.55 3.63
C ASN A 62 -11.06 -2.59 4.35
N VAL A 63 -10.12 -2.00 3.63
CA VAL A 63 -9.25 -0.98 4.22
C VAL A 63 -10.11 0.18 4.73
N ARG A 64 -11.01 0.68 3.92
CA ARG A 64 -11.85 1.79 4.34
C ARG A 64 -12.67 1.44 5.56
N GLU A 65 -13.31 0.27 5.53
CA GLU A 65 -14.16 -0.13 6.64
C GLU A 65 -13.41 -0.30 7.94
N LYS A 66 -12.29 -0.99 7.88
CA LYS A 66 -11.53 -1.27 9.10
C LYS A 66 -10.91 -0.01 9.68
N LEU A 67 -10.40 0.86 8.83
CA LEU A 67 -9.81 2.10 9.30
C LEU A 67 -10.88 3.02 9.88
N LYS A 68 -12.03 3.06 9.25
CA LYS A 68 -13.13 3.87 9.74
C LYS A 68 -13.61 3.36 11.10
N GLU A 69 -13.70 2.04 11.26
CA GLU A 69 -14.10 1.46 12.54
C GLU A 69 -13.15 1.84 13.66
N LYS A 70 -11.88 2.02 13.33
CA LYS A 70 -10.88 2.37 14.33
C LYS A 70 -10.76 3.89 14.53
N GLY A 71 -11.59 4.65 13.86
CA GLY A 71 -11.63 6.09 14.08
C GLY A 71 -10.79 6.93 13.13
N TYR A 72 -10.17 6.31 12.13
CA TYR A 72 -9.39 7.08 11.17
C TYR A 72 -10.29 7.66 10.09
N ALA A 73 -9.95 8.84 9.62
CA ALA A 73 -10.72 9.50 8.59
C ALA A 73 -10.31 8.99 7.20
N ILE A 74 -11.27 8.85 6.32
CA ILE A 74 -11.01 8.46 4.95
C ILE A 74 -11.24 9.69 4.09
N ARG A 75 -10.20 10.14 3.39
CA ARG A 75 -10.33 11.33 2.57
C ARG A 75 -10.98 11.04 1.24
N GLY A 76 -10.73 9.89 0.67
CA GLY A 76 -11.35 9.56 -0.60
C GLY A 76 -10.84 8.25 -1.16
N THR A 77 -11.47 7.82 -2.23
CA THR A 77 -11.10 6.61 -2.93
C THR A 77 -11.21 6.88 -4.41
N GLU A 78 -10.24 6.41 -5.17
CA GLU A 78 -10.26 6.59 -6.61
C GLU A 78 -9.92 5.30 -7.32
N GLY A 79 -10.35 5.17 -8.56
CA GLY A 79 -10.02 4.00 -9.37
C GLY A 79 -10.92 2.81 -9.18
N GLU A 80 -11.98 2.96 -8.37
CA GLU A 80 -12.86 1.85 -8.06
C GLU A 80 -13.58 1.33 -9.28
N LYS A 81 -13.84 2.19 -10.23
CA LYS A 81 -14.65 1.79 -11.37
C LYS A 81 -13.97 0.70 -12.17
N GLU A 82 -12.72 0.90 -12.53
CA GLU A 82 -11.98 -0.09 -13.29
C GLU A 82 -11.39 -1.18 -12.40
N GLY A 83 -10.90 -0.78 -11.23
CA GLY A 83 -10.37 -1.73 -10.28
C GLY A 83 -8.98 -2.25 -10.54
N GLU A 84 -8.31 -1.75 -11.57
CA GLU A 84 -6.94 -2.20 -11.83
C GLU A 84 -5.96 -1.50 -10.90
N TRP A 85 -6.34 -0.34 -10.43
CA TRP A 85 -5.51 0.46 -9.53
C TRP A 85 -6.48 1.28 -8.69
N VAL A 86 -6.70 0.83 -7.46
CA VAL A 86 -7.60 1.53 -6.54
C VAL A 86 -6.75 2.23 -5.49
N LEU A 87 -7.01 3.50 -5.29
CA LEU A 87 -6.28 4.32 -4.34
C LEU A 87 -7.21 4.67 -3.19
N VAL A 88 -6.75 4.46 -1.96
CA VAL A 88 -7.49 4.88 -0.77
C VAL A 88 -6.63 5.93 -0.07
N ASP A 89 -7.16 7.16 0.00
CA ASP A 89 -6.43 8.26 0.59
C ASP A 89 -6.84 8.43 2.05
N LEU A 90 -5.91 8.17 2.95
CA LEU A 90 -6.14 8.29 4.38
C LEU A 90 -5.39 9.49 4.97
N ASP A 91 -4.92 10.36 4.10
CA ASP A 91 -4.17 11.57 4.45
C ASP A 91 -2.74 11.24 4.90
N ASP A 92 -2.57 10.63 6.05
CA ASP A 92 -1.22 10.28 6.52
C ASP A 92 -0.66 9.09 5.76
N ILE A 93 -1.52 8.29 5.18
CA ILE A 93 -1.11 7.11 4.40
C ILE A 93 -1.94 7.08 3.13
N VAL A 94 -1.30 6.86 2.00
CA VAL A 94 -2.02 6.63 0.75
C VAL A 94 -1.80 5.16 0.39
N VAL A 95 -2.90 4.45 0.17
CA VAL A 95 -2.86 3.02 -0.08
C VAL A 95 -3.18 2.78 -1.55
N HIS A 96 -2.34 2.03 -2.22
CA HIS A 96 -2.52 1.68 -3.63
C HIS A 96 -2.72 0.17 -3.73
N ILE A 97 -3.85 -0.25 -4.29
CA ILE A 97 -4.13 -1.67 -4.51
C ILE A 97 -4.15 -1.88 -6.01
N MET A 98 -3.29 -2.71 -6.53
CA MET A 98 -3.14 -2.89 -7.96
C MET A 98 -3.16 -4.34 -8.36
N VAL A 99 -3.65 -4.61 -9.56
CA VAL A 99 -3.42 -5.94 -10.13
C VAL A 99 -1.96 -6.00 -10.57
N PRO A 100 -1.35 -7.19 -10.62
CA PRO A 100 0.09 -7.31 -10.83
C PRO A 100 0.63 -6.66 -12.09
N THR A 101 -0.09 -6.72 -13.20
CA THR A 101 0.40 -6.13 -14.43
C THR A 101 0.47 -4.60 -14.31
N THR A 102 -0.53 -4.01 -13.68
CA THR A 102 -0.54 -2.56 -13.46
C THR A 102 0.59 -2.16 -12.52
N ARG A 103 0.79 -2.95 -11.48
CA ARG A 103 1.85 -2.66 -10.51
C ARG A 103 3.21 -2.69 -11.17
N ALA A 104 3.46 -3.69 -12.02
CA ALA A 104 4.73 -3.81 -12.70
C ALA A 104 4.95 -2.64 -13.67
N TYR A 105 3.90 -2.27 -14.36
CA TYR A 105 4.00 -1.21 -15.36
C TYR A 105 4.37 0.13 -14.74
N TYR A 106 3.68 0.50 -13.65
CA TYR A 106 3.90 1.81 -13.06
C TYR A 106 5.06 1.84 -12.06
N ASN A 107 5.29 0.71 -11.39
CA ASN A 107 6.44 0.55 -10.49
C ASN A 107 6.64 1.73 -9.53
N LEU A 108 5.63 2.00 -8.74
CA LEU A 108 5.69 3.09 -7.78
C LEU A 108 6.81 2.93 -6.78
N GLU A 109 7.15 1.68 -6.47
CA GLU A 109 8.20 1.41 -5.50
C GLU A 109 9.55 1.92 -5.97
N GLN A 110 9.83 1.79 -7.25
CA GLN A 110 11.07 2.30 -7.78
C GLN A 110 11.05 3.83 -7.81
N LEU A 111 9.91 4.40 -8.16
CA LEU A 111 9.78 5.83 -8.24
C LEU A 111 9.99 6.49 -6.88
N TRP A 112 9.39 5.93 -5.82
CA TRP A 112 9.48 6.53 -4.51
C TRP A 112 10.66 6.06 -3.69
N GLY A 113 11.19 4.87 -3.99
CA GLY A 113 12.51 4.47 -3.52
C GLY A 113 12.64 3.89 -2.13
N ALA A 114 12.16 4.54 -1.14
CA ALA A 114 12.47 4.17 0.23
C ALA A 114 11.45 3.17 0.77
N THR A 115 11.77 1.90 0.68
CA THR A 115 10.88 0.86 1.16
C THR A 115 11.19 0.52 2.60
N GLU A 116 10.20 0.64 3.45
CA GLU A 116 10.35 0.32 4.85
C GLU A 116 10.25 -1.17 5.08
N GLY A 117 9.38 -1.84 4.34
CA GLY A 117 9.24 -3.27 4.47
C GLY A 117 8.44 -3.82 3.32
N ARG A 118 8.65 -5.08 3.00
CA ARG A 118 7.91 -5.71 1.93
C ARG A 118 7.59 -7.13 2.31
N ARG A 119 6.34 -7.51 2.19
CA ARG A 119 5.89 -8.84 2.49
C ARG A 119 5.58 -9.54 1.20
N SER A 120 6.44 -10.45 0.79
CA SER A 120 6.27 -11.15 -0.45
C SER A 120 7.04 -12.45 -0.41
N ALA A 121 6.44 -13.50 -0.88
CA ALA A 121 7.13 -14.77 -0.97
C ALA A 121 8.23 -14.72 -2.01
N ILE A 122 8.13 -13.78 -2.96
CA ILE A 122 9.09 -13.69 -4.01
C ILE A 122 10.29 -12.90 -3.62
N GLN A 123 10.11 -11.99 -2.67
CA GLN A 123 11.15 -11.08 -2.35
C GLN A 123 12.44 -11.70 -1.99
N SER A 124 12.40 -12.83 -1.39
CA SER A 124 13.61 -13.41 -0.91
C SER A 124 14.59 -13.70 -2.00
N GLU A 125 14.15 -13.95 -3.20
CA GLU A 125 15.11 -14.21 -4.13
C GLU A 125 15.44 -13.12 -4.94
N ASN A 126 14.81 -12.17 -4.85
CA ASN A 126 15.11 -11.19 -5.61
C ASN A 126 15.92 -10.34 -5.23
N GLY A 127 16.49 -10.50 -4.33
CA GLY A 127 17.25 -9.61 -4.04
C GLY A 127 17.89 -9.24 -5.22
N GLU A 128 17.87 -10.00 -6.02
CA GLU A 128 18.48 -9.70 -7.04
C GLU A 128 17.79 -9.63 -8.14
N ALA A 129 17.16 -10.19 -8.26
CA ALA A 129 16.50 -10.13 -9.42
C ALA A 129 16.03 -8.84 -9.71
N GLU A 130 16.05 -8.52 -9.16
CA GLU A 130 15.63 -7.61 -9.53
C GLU A 130 16.31 -6.85 -9.95
N SER A 131 16.83 -7.12 -9.90
CA SER A 131 17.33 -6.44 -10.44
C SER A 131 17.40 -6.73 -11.67
N ARG A 132 17.20 -7.38 -11.95
CA ARG A 132 17.01 -7.58 -12.88
C ARG A 132 16.27 -7.14 -13.49
N ARG A 133 15.86 -7.00 -13.30
CA ARG A 133 15.16 -6.64 -13.78
C ARG A 133 15.06 -5.80 -14.18
N GLY A 134 15.28 -5.68 -14.23
CA GLY A 134 15.08 -5.04 -14.54
C GLY A 134 14.93 -4.60 -15.04
N HIS A 135 14.97 -4.80 -15.27
CA HIS A 135 14.73 -4.40 -15.79
C HIS A 135 14.24 -3.99 -16.50
N ILE A 136 14.06 -4.20 -16.67
CA ILE A 136 13.61 -3.90 -17.24
C ILE A 136 13.26 -3.09 -17.83
N LYS A 137 13.31 -2.87 -18.12
CA LYS A 137 12.93 -2.11 -18.54
C LYS A 137 12.42 -1.53 -19.15
N PRO A 138 12.07 -1.35 -19.22
CA PRO A 138 11.58 -0.78 -19.59
C PRO A 138 11.51 -0.18 -20.02
N GLU A 139 11.44 -0.13 -20.12
CA GLU A 139 11.24 0.34 -20.43
C GLU A 139 11.11 0.72 -20.77
#